data_7e249ae5068525d69878c1f8bbafeafa
#
_entry.id   7e249ae5068525d69878c1f8bbafeafa
#
_cell.length_a   1.000
_cell.length_b   1.000
_cell.length_c   1.000
_cell.angle_alpha   90.00
_cell.angle_beta   90.00
_cell.angle_gamma   90.00
#
_symmetry.space_group_name_H-M   'P 1'
#
loop_
_entity.id
_entity.type
_entity.pdbx_description
1 polymer ?
#
loop_
_entity_poly.entity_id
_entity_poly.type
_entity_poly.pdbx_seq_one_letter_code
_entity_poly.pdbx_strand_id
1 'polypeptide(L)'
;MFIGASPGSTGGGIKTTTIFVLAQEIRCIFSKQRPGAFRRALPANAIAKASTIGLLGMLVVCCTTFLLCILEPGLPFISLLFEAVSAYSTAGLSTGITAQLCLAAKLVLIFTMYTGRVGAFTLLSLWVERPEPNAHFTEEAITIG
;
A
#
# COMPACT_ATOMS: atom_id res chain seq x y z
N MET A 1 -1.22 -2.14 -12.28
CA MET A 1 -2.38 -1.66 -11.53
C MET A 1 -2.03 -1.27 -10.11
N PHE A 2 -1.32 -2.12 -9.34
CA PHE A 2 -0.94 -1.83 -7.94
C PHE A 2 -0.14 -0.52 -7.79
N ILE A 3 0.71 -0.21 -8.75
CA ILE A 3 1.39 1.09 -8.87
C ILE A 3 0.39 2.08 -9.44
N GLY A 4 -0.03 3.02 -8.62
CA GLY A 4 -1.02 4.03 -8.96
C GLY A 4 -0.42 5.26 -9.63
N ALA A 5 -1.13 6.36 -9.54
CA ALA A 5 -0.81 7.60 -10.24
C ALA A 5 0.28 8.44 -9.55
N SER A 6 0.75 9.47 -10.26
CA SER A 6 1.71 10.46 -9.75
C SER A 6 1.17 11.22 -8.54
N PRO A 7 2.05 11.79 -7.69
CA PRO A 7 1.64 12.67 -6.59
C PRO A 7 0.79 13.84 -7.11
N GLY A 8 -0.34 14.09 -6.45
CA GLY A 8 -1.30 15.11 -6.88
C GLY A 8 -2.37 14.62 -7.87
N SER A 9 -2.23 13.43 -8.43
CA SER A 9 -3.27 12.81 -9.26
C SER A 9 -4.40 12.22 -8.40
N THR A 10 -5.59 12.13 -9.02
CA THR A 10 -6.80 11.58 -8.41
C THR A 10 -6.83 10.06 -8.36
N GLY A 11 -5.86 9.34 -8.95
CA GLY A 11 -5.76 7.88 -8.91
C GLY A 11 -5.42 7.34 -7.53
N GLY A 12 -6.03 6.21 -7.15
CA GLY A 12 -5.71 5.45 -5.93
C GLY A 12 -4.47 4.57 -6.08
N GLY A 13 -4.24 3.70 -5.10
CA GLY A 13 -3.09 2.81 -5.07
C GLY A 13 -1.80 3.44 -4.54
N ILE A 14 -0.70 2.68 -4.61
CA ILE A 14 0.61 3.18 -4.18
C ILE A 14 1.15 4.17 -5.20
N LYS A 15 1.50 5.38 -4.75
CA LYS A 15 1.99 6.44 -5.63
C LYS A 15 3.37 6.11 -6.22
N THR A 16 3.62 6.58 -7.45
CA THR A 16 4.89 6.37 -8.15
C THR A 16 6.10 6.84 -7.36
N THR A 17 5.97 7.94 -6.59
CA THR A 17 7.05 8.41 -5.69
C THR A 17 7.39 7.42 -4.58
N THR A 18 6.38 6.74 -4.01
CA THR A 18 6.59 5.72 -2.99
C THR A 18 7.39 4.54 -3.56
N ILE A 19 7.03 4.07 -4.76
CA ILE A 19 7.77 3.01 -5.46
C ILE A 19 9.19 3.46 -5.79
N PHE A 20 9.36 4.71 -6.24
CA PHE A 20 10.69 5.26 -6.53
C PHE A 20 11.59 5.26 -5.28
N VAL A 21 11.07 5.72 -4.12
CA VAL A 21 11.81 5.72 -2.86
C VAL A 21 12.18 4.31 -2.43
N LEU A 22 11.25 3.34 -2.52
CA LEU A 22 11.51 1.92 -2.21
C LEU A 22 12.55 1.31 -3.14
N ALA A 23 12.47 1.60 -4.45
CA ALA A 23 13.47 1.11 -5.42
C ALA A 23 14.87 1.69 -5.14
N GLN A 24 14.95 2.96 -4.74
CA GLN A 24 16.22 3.59 -4.36
C GLN A 24 16.76 2.99 -3.05
N GLU A 25 15.93 2.69 -2.08
CA GLU A 25 16.34 2.02 -0.84
C GLU A 25 16.95 0.65 -1.14
N ILE A 26 16.25 -0.20 -1.90
CA ILE A 26 16.76 -1.51 -2.33
C ILE A 26 18.10 -1.36 -3.05
N ARG A 27 18.20 -0.42 -4.01
CA ARG A 27 19.42 -0.18 -4.77
C ARG A 27 20.58 0.25 -3.87
N CYS A 28 20.31 1.06 -2.84
CA CYS A 28 21.31 1.53 -1.90
C CYS A 28 21.85 0.42 -0.99
N ILE A 29 20.99 -0.53 -0.58
CA ILE A 29 21.39 -1.72 0.18
C ILE A 29 22.43 -2.52 -0.62
N PHE A 30 22.18 -2.75 -1.92
CA PHE A 30 23.11 -3.48 -2.79
C PHE A 30 24.38 -2.69 -3.12
N SER A 31 24.29 -1.36 -3.25
CA SER A 31 25.42 -0.50 -3.67
C SER A 31 26.23 0.08 -2.51
N LYS A 32 25.85 -0.20 -1.23
CA LYS A 32 26.48 0.39 -0.02
C LYS A 32 26.59 1.92 -0.05
N GLN A 33 25.75 2.60 -0.82
CA GLN A 33 25.69 4.07 -0.93
C GLN A 33 24.51 4.61 -0.16
N ARG A 34 24.57 5.90 0.25
CA ARG A 34 23.43 6.53 0.91
C ARG A 34 22.27 6.74 -0.08
N PRO A 35 21.01 6.51 0.32
CA PRO A 35 19.86 6.72 -0.56
C PRO A 35 19.78 8.19 -0.95
N GLY A 36 19.88 8.44 -2.24
CA GLY A 36 19.86 9.80 -2.80
C GLY A 36 19.26 9.82 -4.19
N ALA A 37 18.58 10.93 -4.53
CA ALA A 37 18.08 11.21 -5.86
C ALA A 37 18.56 12.59 -6.29
N PHE A 38 19.02 12.73 -7.54
CA PHE A 38 19.44 14.03 -8.10
C PHE A 38 20.47 14.80 -7.24
N ARG A 39 21.49 14.11 -6.70
CA ARG A 39 22.52 14.67 -5.80
C ARG A 39 22.02 15.18 -4.43
N ARG A 40 20.80 14.78 -4.02
CA ARG A 40 20.25 15.09 -2.70
C ARG A 40 20.00 13.82 -1.92
N ALA A 41 20.37 13.75 -0.65
CA ALA A 41 20.07 12.65 0.24
C ALA A 41 18.58 12.62 0.56
N LEU A 42 17.98 11.42 0.52
CA LEU A 42 16.60 11.22 0.97
C LEU A 42 16.58 11.18 2.52
N PRO A 43 15.67 11.91 3.18
CA PRO A 43 15.55 11.86 4.62
C PRO A 43 15.04 10.48 5.06
N ALA A 44 15.59 9.93 6.14
CA ALA A 44 15.21 8.62 6.69
C ALA A 44 13.70 8.49 6.95
N ASN A 45 13.08 9.58 7.41
CA ASN A 45 11.64 9.63 7.65
C ASN A 45 10.80 9.41 6.37
N ALA A 46 11.28 9.83 5.19
CA ALA A 46 10.57 9.60 3.93
C ALA A 46 10.64 8.14 3.51
N ILE A 47 11.77 7.49 3.76
CA ILE A 47 11.97 6.06 3.47
C ILE A 47 11.06 5.23 4.38
N ALA A 48 11.08 5.48 5.69
CA ALA A 48 10.21 4.80 6.64
C ALA A 48 8.71 4.96 6.31
N LYS A 49 8.28 6.17 5.91
CA LYS A 49 6.90 6.39 5.46
C LYS A 49 6.58 5.63 4.18
N ALA A 50 7.50 5.59 3.21
CA ALA A 50 7.29 4.89 1.95
C ALA A 50 7.16 3.38 2.16
N SER A 51 8.02 2.77 3.01
CA SER A 51 7.95 1.35 3.34
C SER A 51 6.65 0.99 4.08
N THR A 52 6.23 1.82 5.04
CA THR A 52 4.95 1.63 5.75
C THR A 52 3.76 1.69 4.80
N ILE A 53 3.72 2.66 3.89
CA ILE A 53 2.64 2.77 2.89
C ILE A 53 2.62 1.53 1.97
N GLY A 54 3.79 1.07 1.53
CA GLY A 54 3.91 -0.13 0.69
C GLY A 54 3.40 -1.39 1.39
N LEU A 55 3.82 -1.60 2.64
CA LEU A 55 3.39 -2.74 3.45
C LEU A 55 1.89 -2.71 3.73
N LEU A 56 1.35 -1.55 4.14
CA LEU A 56 -0.08 -1.40 4.39
C LEU A 56 -0.91 -1.65 3.13
N GLY A 57 -0.47 -1.15 1.98
CA GLY A 57 -1.16 -1.39 0.71
C GLY A 57 -1.18 -2.88 0.35
N MET A 58 -0.05 -3.58 0.51
CA MET A 58 0.02 -5.02 0.29
C MET A 58 -0.90 -5.78 1.25
N LEU A 59 -0.89 -5.41 2.54
CA LEU A 59 -1.74 -6.02 3.55
C LEU A 59 -3.22 -5.86 3.22
N VAL A 60 -3.66 -4.66 2.81
CA VAL A 60 -5.06 -4.42 2.41
C VAL A 60 -5.45 -5.33 1.24
N VAL A 61 -4.62 -5.43 0.20
CA VAL A 61 -4.90 -6.30 -0.95
C VAL A 61 -4.96 -7.77 -0.53
N CYS A 62 -4.04 -8.24 0.31
CA CYS A 62 -4.05 -9.61 0.82
C CYS A 62 -5.31 -9.91 1.63
N CYS A 63 -5.68 -9.03 2.57
CA CYS A 63 -6.89 -9.17 3.38
C CYS A 63 -8.15 -9.18 2.51
N THR A 64 -8.24 -8.25 1.55
CA THR A 64 -9.37 -8.19 0.61
C THR A 64 -9.49 -9.49 -0.19
N THR A 65 -8.37 -9.96 -0.78
CA THR A 65 -8.37 -11.20 -1.56
C THR A 65 -8.76 -12.39 -0.70
N PHE A 66 -8.25 -12.48 0.53
CA PHE A 66 -8.61 -13.54 1.48
C PHE A 66 -10.10 -13.54 1.80
N LEU A 67 -10.68 -12.36 2.11
CA LEU A 67 -12.11 -12.24 2.36
C LEU A 67 -12.95 -12.64 1.13
N LEU A 68 -12.54 -12.22 -0.07
CA LEU A 68 -13.22 -12.62 -1.30
C LEU A 68 -13.17 -14.13 -1.53
N CYS A 69 -12.04 -14.80 -1.24
CA CYS A 69 -11.92 -16.24 -1.35
C CYS A 69 -12.85 -17.00 -0.38
N ILE A 70 -13.10 -16.45 0.80
CA ILE A 70 -14.05 -17.05 1.76
C ILE A 70 -15.50 -16.85 1.29
N LEU A 71 -15.81 -15.66 0.75
CA LEU A 71 -17.18 -15.31 0.34
C LEU A 71 -17.58 -15.96 -0.99
N GLU A 72 -16.63 -16.24 -1.88
CA GLU A 72 -16.83 -16.72 -3.24
C GLU A 72 -15.91 -17.92 -3.56
N PRO A 73 -16.10 -19.08 -2.92
CA PRO A 73 -15.21 -20.24 -3.11
C PRO A 73 -15.31 -20.87 -4.51
N GLY A 74 -16.35 -20.54 -5.29
CA GLY A 74 -16.56 -21.04 -6.65
C GLY A 74 -15.81 -20.31 -7.74
N LEU A 75 -15.16 -19.17 -7.43
CA LEU A 75 -14.46 -18.36 -8.43
C LEU A 75 -12.93 -18.60 -8.39
N PRO A 76 -12.24 -18.49 -9.54
CA PRO A 76 -10.79 -18.67 -9.61
C PRO A 76 -10.05 -17.59 -8.82
N PHE A 77 -9.08 -18.00 -8.00
CA PHE A 77 -8.26 -17.12 -7.15
C PHE A 77 -7.67 -15.93 -7.92
N ILE A 78 -7.18 -16.17 -9.14
CA ILE A 78 -6.54 -15.12 -9.95
C ILE A 78 -7.50 -13.99 -10.32
N SER A 79 -8.78 -14.33 -10.56
CA SER A 79 -9.82 -13.34 -10.85
C SER A 79 -10.19 -12.53 -9.62
N LEU A 80 -10.29 -13.17 -8.45
CA LEU A 80 -10.53 -12.49 -7.17
C LEU A 80 -9.37 -11.55 -6.80
N LEU A 81 -8.13 -12.01 -6.98
CA LEU A 81 -6.94 -11.18 -6.78
C LEU A 81 -6.93 -9.98 -7.72
N PHE A 82 -7.28 -10.19 -9.00
CA PHE A 82 -7.36 -9.11 -9.98
C PHE A 82 -8.38 -8.04 -9.57
N GLU A 83 -9.59 -8.45 -9.13
CA GLU A 83 -10.63 -7.53 -8.64
C GLU A 83 -10.16 -6.77 -7.39
N ALA A 84 -9.51 -7.45 -6.43
CA ALA A 84 -8.98 -6.82 -5.23
C ALA A 84 -7.91 -5.75 -5.55
N VAL A 85 -6.96 -6.06 -6.44
CA VAL A 85 -5.93 -5.12 -6.88
C VAL A 85 -6.55 -3.96 -7.67
N SER A 86 -7.51 -4.23 -8.54
CA SER A 86 -8.24 -3.22 -9.31
C SER A 86 -9.02 -2.28 -8.41
N ALA A 87 -9.69 -2.82 -7.39
CA ALA A 87 -10.42 -2.05 -6.38
C ALA A 87 -9.48 -1.14 -5.58
N TYR A 88 -8.37 -1.69 -5.05
CA TYR A 88 -7.39 -0.92 -4.28
C TYR A 88 -6.74 0.20 -5.10
N SER A 89 -6.40 -0.07 -6.36
CA SER A 89 -5.82 0.95 -7.25
C SER A 89 -6.84 1.91 -7.84
N THR A 90 -8.14 1.68 -7.60
CA THR A 90 -9.26 2.44 -8.20
C THR A 90 -9.17 2.50 -9.73
N ALA A 91 -8.69 1.42 -10.37
CA ALA A 91 -8.46 1.35 -11.81
C ALA A 91 -9.75 1.13 -12.61
N GLY A 92 -10.78 0.53 -11.99
CA GLY A 92 -12.06 0.27 -12.64
C GLY A 92 -12.03 -0.86 -13.67
N LEU A 93 -10.96 -1.68 -13.69
CA LEU A 93 -10.87 -2.85 -14.57
C LEU A 93 -11.43 -4.08 -13.85
N SER A 94 -12.18 -4.89 -14.58
CA SER A 94 -12.77 -6.13 -14.07
C SER A 94 -12.55 -7.28 -15.05
N THR A 95 -12.46 -8.49 -14.52
CA THR A 95 -12.48 -9.72 -15.30
C THR A 95 -13.91 -10.16 -15.70
N GLY A 96 -14.91 -9.34 -15.37
CA GLY A 96 -16.32 -9.64 -15.66
C GLY A 96 -17.04 -10.39 -14.54
N ILE A 97 -16.33 -10.77 -13.47
CA ILE A 97 -16.93 -11.52 -12.35
C ILE A 97 -17.71 -10.62 -11.38
N THR A 98 -17.52 -9.30 -11.43
CA THR A 98 -18.13 -8.35 -10.49
C THR A 98 -19.66 -8.47 -10.42
N ALA A 99 -20.32 -8.79 -11.55
CA ALA A 99 -21.77 -8.99 -11.59
C ALA A 99 -22.22 -10.23 -10.80
N GLN A 100 -21.39 -11.26 -10.78
CA GLN A 100 -21.68 -12.56 -10.14
C GLN A 100 -21.39 -12.58 -8.63
N LEU A 101 -20.64 -11.59 -8.13
CA LEU A 101 -20.28 -11.51 -6.72
C LEU A 101 -21.51 -11.29 -5.84
N CYS A 102 -21.52 -11.92 -4.66
CA CYS A 102 -22.54 -11.69 -3.64
C CYS A 102 -22.48 -10.26 -3.07
N LEU A 103 -23.55 -9.85 -2.39
CA LEU A 103 -23.61 -8.51 -1.82
C LEU A 103 -22.47 -8.23 -0.85
N ALA A 104 -22.10 -9.19 -0.01
CA ALA A 104 -21.01 -9.06 0.96
C ALA A 104 -19.65 -8.84 0.26
N ALA A 105 -19.35 -9.58 -0.80
CA ALA A 105 -18.13 -9.41 -1.58
C ALA A 105 -18.07 -8.01 -2.24
N LYS A 106 -19.20 -7.51 -2.76
CA LYS A 106 -19.29 -6.14 -3.31
C LYS A 106 -19.03 -5.07 -2.25
N LEU A 107 -19.55 -5.24 -1.03
CA LEU A 107 -19.27 -4.31 0.08
C LEU A 107 -17.79 -4.31 0.47
N VAL A 108 -17.13 -5.46 0.50
CA VAL A 108 -15.68 -5.57 0.74
C VAL A 108 -14.91 -4.82 -0.34
N LEU A 109 -15.27 -4.96 -1.62
CA LEU A 109 -14.63 -4.22 -2.71
C LEU A 109 -14.84 -2.70 -2.59
N ILE A 110 -16.04 -2.23 -2.23
CA ILE A 110 -16.33 -0.80 -2.01
C ILE A 110 -15.44 -0.25 -0.90
N PHE A 111 -15.32 -0.96 0.22
CA PHE A 111 -14.44 -0.56 1.31
C PHE A 111 -12.97 -0.52 0.88
N THR A 112 -12.54 -1.50 0.07
CA THR A 112 -11.18 -1.53 -0.49
C THR A 112 -10.94 -0.36 -1.44
N MET A 113 -11.89 0.01 -2.28
CA MET A 113 -11.81 1.20 -3.14
C MET A 113 -11.65 2.48 -2.31
N TYR A 114 -12.43 2.60 -1.22
CA TYR A 114 -12.33 3.74 -0.32
C TYR A 114 -10.95 3.83 0.35
N THR A 115 -10.45 2.71 0.88
CA THR A 115 -9.11 2.64 1.51
C THR A 115 -7.99 2.95 0.52
N GLY A 116 -8.10 2.47 -0.73
CA GLY A 116 -7.16 2.76 -1.80
C GLY A 116 -7.16 4.23 -2.23
N ARG A 117 -8.32 4.89 -2.13
CA ARG A 117 -8.49 6.30 -2.49
C ARG A 117 -7.94 7.26 -1.43
N VAL A 118 -8.30 7.04 -0.17
CA VAL A 118 -7.85 7.86 0.97
C VAL A 118 -6.36 7.59 1.28
N GLY A 119 -5.91 6.37 1.00
CA GLY A 119 -4.61 5.85 1.37
C GLY A 119 -4.64 5.17 2.74
N ALA A 120 -4.18 3.93 2.78
CA ALA A 120 -4.19 3.11 3.99
C ALA A 120 -3.44 3.77 5.16
N PHE A 121 -2.36 4.50 4.87
CA PHE A 121 -1.60 5.24 5.88
C PHE A 121 -2.39 6.39 6.50
N THR A 122 -3.17 7.13 5.70
CA THR A 122 -3.99 8.24 6.18
C THR A 122 -5.10 7.73 7.10
N LEU A 123 -5.74 6.62 6.73
CA LEU A 123 -6.75 6.00 7.58
C LEU A 123 -6.16 5.53 8.91
N LEU A 124 -4.99 4.92 8.88
CA LEU A 124 -4.29 4.48 10.10
C LEU A 124 -3.88 5.66 10.98
N SER A 125 -3.44 6.77 10.39
CA SER A 125 -3.02 7.96 11.13
C SER A 125 -4.17 8.69 11.83
N LEU A 126 -5.40 8.52 11.36
CA LEU A 126 -6.60 9.04 12.03
C LEU A 126 -6.91 8.30 13.34
N TRP A 127 -6.50 7.02 13.44
CA TRP A 127 -6.72 6.19 14.62
C TRP A 127 -5.58 6.26 15.64
N VAL A 128 -4.39 6.64 15.19
CA VAL A 128 -3.22 6.78 16.06
C VAL A 128 -3.05 8.26 16.39
N GLU A 129 -3.57 8.68 17.53
CA GLU A 129 -3.13 9.94 18.16
C GLU A 129 -1.63 9.82 18.42
N ARG A 130 -0.84 10.69 17.81
CA ARG A 130 0.58 10.80 18.14
C ARG A 130 0.68 11.66 19.40
N PRO A 131 0.96 11.08 20.58
CA PRO A 131 1.46 11.89 21.68
C PRO A 131 2.77 12.53 21.17
N GLU A 132 2.91 13.83 21.31
CA GLU A 132 4.18 14.51 21.05
C GLU A 132 5.25 13.82 21.90
N PRO A 133 6.35 13.33 21.32
CA PRO A 133 7.38 12.68 22.12
C PRO A 133 8.09 13.74 22.95
N ASN A 134 7.74 13.83 24.23
CA ASN A 134 8.40 14.69 25.21
C ASN A 134 9.80 14.16 25.61
N ALA A 135 10.28 13.07 25.00
CA ALA A 135 11.59 12.50 25.30
C ALA A 135 12.24 11.98 24.02
N HIS A 136 13.46 12.42 23.74
CA HIS A 136 14.36 11.78 22.79
C HIS A 136 14.94 10.52 23.45
N PHE A 137 14.54 9.34 22.98
CA PHE A 137 15.22 8.09 23.33
C PHE A 137 16.55 8.02 22.57
N THR A 138 17.61 7.60 23.25
CA THR A 138 18.90 7.31 22.63
C THR A 138 18.73 6.16 21.64
N GLU A 139 19.13 6.38 20.38
CA GLU A 139 19.11 5.33 19.35
C GLU A 139 20.22 4.32 19.64
N GLU A 140 19.85 3.07 19.88
CA GLU A 140 20.78 1.97 20.05
C GLU A 140 20.79 1.10 18.78
N ALA A 141 21.98 0.74 18.31
CA ALA A 141 22.14 -0.05 17.10
C ALA A 141 21.77 -1.51 17.37
N ILE A 142 20.65 -1.96 16.78
CA ILE A 142 20.26 -3.37 16.84
C ILE A 142 20.82 -4.08 15.61
N THR A 143 21.60 -5.12 15.83
CA THR A 143 22.08 -6.02 14.79
C THR A 143 20.94 -6.94 14.36
N ILE A 144 20.46 -6.74 13.12
CA ILE A 144 19.50 -7.63 12.47
C ILE A 144 20.30 -8.61 11.62
N GLY A 145 20.23 -9.89 11.97
CA GLY A 145 20.96 -10.98 11.32
C GLY A 145 20.49 -11.30 9.91
#